data_e4ae0dffc1b9f4767cc6f19395ffc98f
#
_entry.id   e4ae0dffc1b9f4767cc6f19395ffc98f
#
_cell.length_a   1.000
_cell.length_b   1.000
_cell.length_c   1.000
_cell.angle_alpha   90.00
_cell.angle_beta   90.00
_cell.angle_gamma   90.00
#
_symmetry.space_group_name_H-M   'P 1'
#
loop_
_entity.id
_entity.type
_entity.pdbx_description
1 polymer ?
#
loop_
_entity_poly.entity_id
_entity_poly.type
_entity_poly.pdbx_seq_one_letter_code
_entity_poly.pdbx_strand_id
1 'polypeptide(L)'
;YHFLGFQTLLGHRLKYLAFTQGRPVAALSFSAPALKLRVRDHYIGWSFEQRKLYLKHLANNSRFLILPWVQIPHLASHVLALSIRRVKQDWERHFQTPLWFLETFVDPRRFQGTSYKAANWQGLGSTGGFGKQGIGYTYHGAGKEVYVYVLDPDFRQRIGCKPLLPLPRPTRSQKKVEELAMILRHANWSPDLVPWVKLTEQDIQGISQELIHFHQQFHECYGRVEHHRLGLAYFSGLLSNLDAKSVEPIALAFLDDHTVRPLQQFLKVGRWDHEEMETRHQTLLADSLSSPEGMITVDSSEFPKKGKESVGVARQYCGALGKVDNCQSGVFIGYSSSKGYGLLTSQLYMPQEWFSLAYAKRRKDTLVPNNLIFQTKPQMALVLIKEIVEKNLFAARWIGCDATFGSDPAFLDSLPKGISYLANVRSKTQVFLKKPQIGLPLYSGKGRRPKRRKILAGQPQPKTVAQIGKSRKTVWQSMILAEGAKGPIRADIACLRVFPAHGRLPQETAVWLLMRRTPDGQIKYAFSNAPEEMPLSELAHASTLRWGIEQCFEDGKGYTGMGKYEHRSWPAWHRHMIYVFLALHFLFRLRLRFKKNSSADAPAGPQADCRRPPSPFADLTGSNRNCQVSYAP
;
A
#
# COMPACT_ATOMS: atom_id res chain seq x y z
N TYR A 1 -9.44 2.18 4.86
CA TYR A 1 -10.06 1.21 5.80
C TYR A 1 -10.86 0.11 5.10
N HIS A 2 -11.34 0.31 3.87
CA HIS A 2 -12.05 -0.73 3.12
C HIS A 2 -11.05 -1.75 2.56
N PHE A 3 -11.31 -3.06 2.74
CA PHE A 3 -10.40 -4.14 2.32
C PHE A 3 -10.16 -4.22 0.81
N LEU A 4 -11.10 -3.74 0.00
CA LEU A 4 -10.89 -3.53 -1.43
C LEU A 4 -10.21 -2.18 -1.62
N GLY A 5 -9.00 -2.18 -2.13
CA GLY A 5 -8.27 -0.97 -2.49
C GLY A 5 -9.05 -0.05 -3.43
N PHE A 6 -8.55 1.15 -3.64
CA PHE A 6 -9.16 2.10 -4.56
C PHE A 6 -9.18 1.51 -5.99
N GLN A 7 -10.35 1.45 -6.59
CA GLN A 7 -10.54 1.05 -7.98
C GLN A 7 -11.36 2.12 -8.69
N THR A 8 -10.89 2.54 -9.84
CA THR A 8 -11.64 3.40 -10.75
C THR A 8 -12.80 2.60 -11.33
N LEU A 9 -14.01 2.90 -10.90
CA LEU A 9 -15.24 2.31 -11.44
C LEU A 9 -15.75 3.19 -12.58
N LEU A 10 -16.00 2.59 -13.73
CA LEU A 10 -16.56 3.28 -14.89
C LEU A 10 -18.07 3.52 -14.70
N GLY A 11 -18.59 4.62 -15.24
CA GLY A 11 -20.01 4.96 -15.24
C GLY A 11 -20.48 5.77 -14.04
N HIS A 12 -21.79 5.88 -13.90
CA HIS A 12 -22.45 6.65 -12.83
C HIS A 12 -22.05 6.17 -11.44
N ARG A 13 -21.81 7.11 -10.52
CA ARG A 13 -21.41 6.79 -9.15
C ARG A 13 -21.88 7.84 -8.16
N LEU A 14 -22.49 7.39 -7.05
CA LEU A 14 -22.79 8.20 -5.87
C LEU A 14 -22.02 7.67 -4.66
N LYS A 15 -21.57 8.58 -3.82
CA LYS A 15 -20.91 8.27 -2.55
C LYS A 15 -21.71 8.89 -1.41
N TYR A 16 -21.82 8.17 -0.31
CA TYR A 16 -22.52 8.61 0.89
C TYR A 16 -21.61 8.48 2.10
N LEU A 17 -21.70 9.46 2.99
CA LEU A 17 -21.20 9.38 4.34
C LEU A 17 -22.40 9.42 5.30
N ALA A 18 -22.43 8.50 6.25
CA ALA A 18 -23.39 8.51 7.32
C ALA A 18 -22.79 9.15 8.57
N PHE A 19 -23.55 10.01 9.22
CA PHE A 19 -23.13 10.72 10.42
C PHE A 19 -24.10 10.43 11.57
N THR A 20 -23.55 10.43 12.79
CA THR A 20 -24.35 10.52 14.03
C THR A 20 -23.72 11.57 14.93
N GLN A 21 -24.52 12.50 15.44
CA GLN A 21 -24.05 13.64 16.25
C GLN A 21 -22.87 14.41 15.61
N GLY A 22 -22.94 14.64 14.30
CA GLY A 22 -21.89 15.32 13.54
C GLY A 22 -20.63 14.49 13.26
N ARG A 23 -20.57 13.23 13.69
CA ARG A 23 -19.41 12.33 13.50
C ARG A 23 -19.68 11.32 12.39
N PRO A 24 -18.75 11.12 11.43
CA PRO A 24 -18.91 10.10 10.40
C PRO A 24 -18.83 8.70 11.03
N VAL A 25 -19.79 7.84 10.65
CA VAL A 25 -19.87 6.46 11.19
C VAL A 25 -19.80 5.41 10.11
N ALA A 26 -20.16 5.75 8.87
CA ALA A 26 -20.10 4.82 7.74
C ALA A 26 -19.87 5.54 6.42
N ALA A 27 -19.35 4.80 5.44
CA ALA A 27 -19.20 5.25 4.06
C ALA A 27 -19.75 4.20 3.09
N LEU A 28 -20.49 4.64 2.07
CA LEU A 28 -21.08 3.79 1.05
C LEU A 28 -20.80 4.37 -0.34
N SER A 29 -20.77 3.48 -1.34
CA SER A 29 -20.70 3.88 -2.74
C SER A 29 -21.63 3.01 -3.57
N PHE A 30 -22.45 3.67 -4.38
CA PHE A 30 -23.24 3.04 -5.43
C PHE A 30 -22.62 3.40 -6.78
N SER A 31 -22.47 2.42 -7.66
CA SER A 31 -21.84 2.57 -8.97
C SER A 31 -22.64 1.86 -10.05
N ALA A 32 -22.24 2.02 -11.31
CA ALA A 32 -22.83 1.24 -12.41
C ALA A 32 -22.81 -0.26 -12.10
N PRO A 33 -23.84 -1.02 -12.51
CA PRO A 33 -23.98 -2.44 -12.23
C PRO A 33 -23.01 -3.29 -13.05
N ALA A 34 -22.86 -4.57 -12.70
CA ALA A 34 -22.10 -5.51 -13.51
C ALA A 34 -22.77 -5.67 -14.90
N LEU A 35 -21.96 -5.59 -15.97
CA LEU A 35 -22.48 -5.69 -17.35
C LEU A 35 -23.18 -7.03 -17.63
N LYS A 36 -22.68 -8.12 -17.05
CA LYS A 36 -23.23 -9.47 -17.19
C LYS A 36 -23.14 -10.19 -15.85
N LEU A 37 -24.28 -10.63 -15.33
CA LEU A 37 -24.36 -11.35 -14.06
C LEU A 37 -25.47 -12.39 -14.13
N ARG A 38 -25.09 -13.66 -14.30
CA ARG A 38 -26.01 -14.77 -14.60
C ARG A 38 -27.16 -14.88 -13.61
N VAL A 39 -26.88 -14.86 -12.29
CA VAL A 39 -27.91 -15.04 -11.25
C VAL A 39 -28.89 -13.86 -11.22
N ARG A 40 -28.42 -12.63 -11.40
CA ARG A 40 -29.28 -11.45 -11.51
C ARG A 40 -30.08 -11.46 -12.80
N ASP A 41 -29.43 -11.74 -13.93
CA ASP A 41 -30.07 -11.73 -15.25
C ASP A 41 -31.19 -12.78 -15.32
N HIS A 42 -30.97 -13.94 -14.69
CA HIS A 42 -31.99 -14.98 -14.53
C HIS A 42 -33.14 -14.53 -13.60
N TYR A 43 -32.81 -13.89 -12.49
CA TYR A 43 -33.81 -13.37 -11.54
C TYR A 43 -34.70 -12.30 -12.18
N ILE A 44 -34.15 -11.37 -12.99
CA ILE A 44 -34.90 -10.36 -13.72
C ILE A 44 -35.71 -10.99 -14.83
N GLY A 45 -35.19 -11.99 -15.54
CA GLY A 45 -35.87 -12.70 -16.64
C GLY A 45 -35.80 -11.97 -17.99
N TRP A 46 -34.83 -11.06 -18.14
CA TRP A 46 -34.68 -10.27 -19.37
C TRP A 46 -33.86 -10.96 -20.46
N SER A 47 -34.09 -10.55 -21.71
CA SER A 47 -33.27 -10.95 -22.85
C SER A 47 -31.96 -10.16 -22.91
N PHE A 48 -31.05 -10.53 -23.80
CA PHE A 48 -29.82 -9.79 -24.05
C PHE A 48 -30.08 -8.34 -24.47
N GLU A 49 -31.07 -8.11 -25.35
CA GLU A 49 -31.40 -6.78 -25.84
C GLU A 49 -32.07 -5.93 -24.74
N GLN A 50 -32.99 -6.52 -23.98
CA GLN A 50 -33.57 -5.85 -22.81
C GLN A 50 -32.52 -5.47 -21.78
N ARG A 51 -31.55 -6.35 -21.49
CA ARG A 51 -30.43 -6.04 -20.60
C ARG A 51 -29.64 -4.83 -21.11
N LYS A 52 -29.29 -4.78 -22.39
CA LYS A 52 -28.52 -3.69 -22.99
C LYS A 52 -29.26 -2.34 -22.84
N LEU A 53 -30.56 -2.36 -22.98
CA LEU A 53 -31.40 -1.16 -22.92
C LEU A 53 -31.63 -0.69 -21.46
N TYR A 54 -31.89 -1.63 -20.55
CA TYR A 54 -32.39 -1.33 -19.21
C TYR A 54 -31.32 -1.46 -18.09
N LEU A 55 -30.08 -1.89 -18.38
CA LEU A 55 -29.03 -2.03 -17.40
C LEU A 55 -28.72 -0.72 -16.65
N LYS A 56 -28.92 0.42 -17.28
CA LYS A 56 -28.75 1.78 -16.72
C LYS A 56 -29.66 2.07 -15.51
N HIS A 57 -30.78 1.34 -15.37
CA HIS A 57 -31.72 1.47 -14.25
C HIS A 57 -31.35 0.65 -13.02
N LEU A 58 -30.17 0.05 -13.04
CA LEU A 58 -29.61 -0.71 -11.93
C LEU A 58 -28.39 0.01 -11.36
N ALA A 59 -28.13 -0.18 -10.07
CA ALA A 59 -26.87 0.23 -9.44
C ALA A 59 -26.31 -0.86 -8.53
N ASN A 60 -24.98 -0.87 -8.41
CA ASN A 60 -24.24 -1.78 -7.55
C ASN A 60 -23.78 -1.04 -6.29
N ASN A 61 -24.15 -1.53 -5.10
CA ASN A 61 -23.50 -1.09 -3.87
C ASN A 61 -22.07 -1.64 -3.84
N SER A 62 -21.17 -0.89 -4.46
CA SER A 62 -19.79 -1.31 -4.73
C SER A 62 -18.86 -1.20 -3.54
N ARG A 63 -19.21 -0.39 -2.54
CA ARG A 63 -18.47 -0.21 -1.30
C ARG A 63 -19.43 0.04 -0.15
N PHE A 64 -19.20 -0.64 0.94
CA PHE A 64 -19.87 -0.40 2.21
C PHE A 64 -18.89 -0.61 3.35
N LEU A 65 -18.73 0.39 4.19
CA LEU A 65 -17.80 0.40 5.30
C LEU A 65 -18.47 1.03 6.52
N ILE A 66 -18.56 0.30 7.61
CA ILE A 66 -18.69 0.89 8.94
C ILE A 66 -17.28 1.23 9.40
N LEU A 67 -17.08 2.47 9.85
CA LEU A 67 -15.76 2.92 10.25
C LEU A 67 -15.25 2.07 11.42
N PRO A 68 -13.96 1.66 11.44
CA PRO A 68 -13.45 0.64 12.37
C PRO A 68 -13.61 0.95 13.85
N TRP A 69 -13.74 2.23 14.19
CA TRP A 69 -13.91 2.72 15.57
C TRP A 69 -15.36 2.83 16.02
N VAL A 70 -16.32 2.50 15.15
CA VAL A 70 -17.74 2.62 15.46
C VAL A 70 -18.29 1.26 15.91
N GLN A 71 -18.80 1.20 17.13
CA GLN A 71 -19.41 0.01 17.72
C GLN A 71 -20.86 0.31 18.14
N ILE A 72 -21.72 0.52 17.15
CA ILE A 72 -23.16 0.74 17.38
C ILE A 72 -23.89 -0.53 16.89
N PRO A 73 -24.65 -1.21 17.75
CA PRO A 73 -25.44 -2.38 17.34
C PRO A 73 -26.37 -2.04 16.19
N HIS A 74 -26.49 -2.94 15.21
CA HIS A 74 -27.36 -2.83 14.03
C HIS A 74 -27.09 -1.62 13.12
N LEU A 75 -26.04 -0.83 13.35
CA LEU A 75 -25.74 0.36 12.55
C LEU A 75 -25.63 0.04 11.06
N ALA A 76 -25.00 -1.06 10.70
CA ALA A 76 -24.78 -1.43 9.31
C ALA A 76 -26.10 -1.59 8.52
N SER A 77 -27.05 -2.35 9.07
CA SER A 77 -28.36 -2.53 8.44
C SER A 77 -29.18 -1.24 8.46
N HIS A 78 -29.05 -0.42 9.51
CA HIS A 78 -29.74 0.87 9.59
C HIS A 78 -29.22 1.86 8.52
N VAL A 79 -27.90 1.98 8.37
CA VAL A 79 -27.27 2.82 7.36
C VAL A 79 -27.62 2.35 5.95
N LEU A 80 -27.65 1.04 5.69
CA LEU A 80 -28.13 0.50 4.41
C LEU A 80 -29.56 0.89 4.13
N ALA A 81 -30.48 0.74 5.11
CA ALA A 81 -31.89 1.12 4.95
C ALA A 81 -32.08 2.61 4.65
N LEU A 82 -31.33 3.50 5.34
CA LEU A 82 -31.34 4.93 5.08
C LEU A 82 -30.82 5.26 3.67
N SER A 83 -29.74 4.61 3.25
CA SER A 83 -29.13 4.81 1.93
C SER A 83 -30.07 4.37 0.81
N ILE A 84 -30.79 3.26 0.98
CA ILE A 84 -31.79 2.76 0.02
C ILE A 84 -32.92 3.76 -0.19
N ARG A 85 -33.43 4.36 0.87
CA ARG A 85 -34.50 5.37 0.79
C ARG A 85 -34.07 6.60 -0.01
N ARG A 86 -32.79 6.96 0.06
CA ARG A 86 -32.24 8.17 -0.55
C ARG A 86 -31.72 7.95 -1.96
N VAL A 87 -31.02 6.83 -2.20
CA VAL A 87 -30.29 6.59 -3.46
C VAL A 87 -31.17 6.64 -4.69
N LYS A 88 -32.46 6.25 -4.60
CA LYS A 88 -33.40 6.32 -5.72
C LYS A 88 -33.56 7.74 -6.22
N GLN A 89 -33.84 8.68 -5.31
CA GLN A 89 -34.06 10.10 -5.64
C GLN A 89 -32.77 10.80 -6.07
N ASP A 90 -31.67 10.55 -5.34
CA ASP A 90 -30.39 11.16 -5.66
C ASP A 90 -29.87 10.68 -7.02
N TRP A 91 -30.03 9.40 -7.35
CA TRP A 91 -29.64 8.84 -8.65
C TRP A 91 -30.40 9.46 -9.81
N GLU A 92 -31.71 9.58 -9.66
CA GLU A 92 -32.56 10.20 -10.67
C GLU A 92 -32.23 11.68 -10.84
N ARG A 93 -32.01 12.42 -9.74
CA ARG A 93 -31.62 13.83 -9.76
C ARG A 93 -30.28 14.06 -10.48
N HIS A 94 -29.28 13.21 -10.22
CA HIS A 94 -27.94 13.42 -10.77
C HIS A 94 -27.75 12.87 -12.18
N PHE A 95 -28.42 11.76 -12.51
CA PHE A 95 -28.17 11.05 -13.77
C PHE A 95 -29.37 11.04 -14.71
N GLN A 96 -30.45 11.70 -14.34
CA GLN A 96 -31.67 11.77 -15.12
C GLN A 96 -32.19 10.39 -15.56
N THR A 97 -31.95 9.38 -14.71
CA THR A 97 -32.25 7.97 -14.97
C THR A 97 -32.91 7.38 -13.72
N PRO A 98 -34.19 6.92 -13.80
CA PRO A 98 -34.85 6.29 -12.66
C PRO A 98 -34.13 4.98 -12.27
N LEU A 99 -33.95 4.79 -10.97
CA LEU A 99 -33.30 3.60 -10.42
C LEU A 99 -34.35 2.61 -9.94
N TRP A 100 -34.31 1.38 -10.47
CA TRP A 100 -35.31 0.35 -10.19
C TRP A 100 -34.80 -0.76 -9.29
N PHE A 101 -33.46 -0.98 -9.29
CA PHE A 101 -32.89 -2.21 -8.73
C PHE A 101 -31.47 -1.97 -8.23
N LEU A 102 -31.14 -2.56 -7.09
CA LEU A 102 -29.79 -2.54 -6.52
C LEU A 102 -29.21 -3.94 -6.47
N GLU A 103 -27.91 -4.07 -6.69
CA GLU A 103 -27.15 -5.30 -6.50
C GLU A 103 -25.92 -5.06 -5.63
N THR A 104 -25.38 -6.12 -5.02
CA THR A 104 -24.10 -6.10 -4.32
C THR A 104 -23.46 -7.48 -4.33
N PHE A 105 -22.15 -7.52 -4.09
CA PHE A 105 -21.31 -8.72 -4.07
C PHE A 105 -20.63 -8.86 -2.73
N VAL A 106 -20.89 -9.95 -2.02
CA VAL A 106 -20.30 -10.28 -0.72
C VAL A 106 -19.34 -11.45 -0.88
N ASP A 107 -18.10 -11.30 -0.41
CA ASP A 107 -17.13 -12.42 -0.36
C ASP A 107 -17.45 -13.29 0.86
N PRO A 108 -17.97 -14.53 0.68
CA PRO A 108 -18.40 -15.39 1.78
C PRO A 108 -17.25 -15.85 2.68
N ARG A 109 -15.99 -15.75 2.21
CA ARG A 109 -14.81 -16.07 3.03
C ARG A 109 -14.52 -15.00 4.08
N ARG A 110 -15.09 -13.80 3.93
CA ARG A 110 -14.86 -12.64 4.81
C ARG A 110 -16.12 -12.17 5.51
N PHE A 111 -17.28 -12.29 4.85
CA PHE A 111 -18.55 -11.71 5.32
C PHE A 111 -19.72 -12.64 5.04
N GLN A 112 -20.61 -12.77 6.00
CA GLN A 112 -21.80 -13.61 5.88
C GLN A 112 -23.01 -12.88 5.24
N GLY A 113 -22.85 -11.62 4.85
CA GLY A 113 -23.93 -10.80 4.28
C GLY A 113 -25.03 -10.43 5.28
N THR A 114 -24.81 -10.56 6.57
CA THR A 114 -25.81 -10.37 7.64
C THR A 114 -26.45 -9.00 7.59
N SER A 115 -25.66 -7.93 7.35
CA SER A 115 -26.18 -6.56 7.26
C SER A 115 -27.13 -6.36 6.08
N TYR A 116 -26.86 -6.99 4.93
CA TYR A 116 -27.74 -6.97 3.77
C TYR A 116 -29.04 -7.73 4.02
N LYS A 117 -28.95 -8.94 4.59
CA LYS A 117 -30.13 -9.73 4.98
C LYS A 117 -31.02 -8.97 5.98
N ALA A 118 -30.40 -8.32 7.00
CA ALA A 118 -31.12 -7.51 7.97
C ALA A 118 -31.73 -6.22 7.39
N ALA A 119 -31.20 -5.73 6.26
CA ALA A 119 -31.74 -4.60 5.50
C ALA A 119 -32.70 -5.04 4.36
N ASN A 120 -33.23 -6.27 4.44
CA ASN A 120 -34.20 -6.86 3.49
C ASN A 120 -33.68 -7.04 2.05
N TRP A 121 -32.38 -7.19 1.87
CA TRP A 121 -31.84 -7.59 0.58
C TRP A 121 -32.04 -9.10 0.38
N GLN A 122 -32.40 -9.47 -0.85
CA GLN A 122 -32.63 -10.86 -1.24
C GLN A 122 -31.34 -11.49 -1.80
N GLY A 123 -30.93 -12.64 -1.26
CA GLY A 123 -29.82 -13.42 -1.81
C GLY A 123 -30.26 -14.20 -3.06
N LEU A 124 -29.49 -14.11 -4.14
CA LEU A 124 -29.77 -14.80 -5.42
C LEU A 124 -28.85 -16.00 -5.66
N GLY A 125 -27.87 -16.24 -4.80
CA GLY A 125 -26.82 -17.24 -4.98
C GLY A 125 -25.49 -16.62 -5.37
N SER A 126 -24.53 -17.43 -5.83
CA SER A 126 -23.14 -17.01 -6.01
C SER A 126 -22.76 -16.78 -7.48
N THR A 127 -21.74 -15.94 -7.67
CA THR A 127 -21.10 -15.74 -8.99
C THR A 127 -20.25 -16.95 -9.36
N GLY A 128 -20.01 -17.17 -10.67
CA GLY A 128 -19.18 -18.26 -11.17
C GLY A 128 -17.67 -18.11 -10.96
N GLY A 129 -17.22 -17.13 -10.14
CA GLY A 129 -15.80 -16.93 -9.86
C GLY A 129 -14.99 -16.27 -10.98
N PHE A 130 -15.65 -15.68 -11.98
CA PHE A 130 -15.01 -14.94 -13.06
C PHE A 130 -15.05 -13.44 -12.81
N GLY A 131 -13.94 -12.75 -13.03
CA GLY A 131 -13.83 -11.30 -13.00
C GLY A 131 -13.39 -10.73 -14.35
N LYS A 132 -13.84 -9.54 -14.70
CA LYS A 132 -13.40 -8.84 -15.91
C LYS A 132 -11.98 -8.31 -15.68
N GLN A 133 -11.03 -8.72 -16.53
CA GLN A 133 -9.68 -8.20 -16.58
C GLN A 133 -9.37 -7.71 -18.01
N GLY A 134 -9.38 -6.39 -18.19
CA GLY A 134 -9.19 -5.80 -19.53
C GLY A 134 -10.32 -6.14 -20.48
N ILE A 135 -10.01 -6.72 -21.65
CA ILE A 135 -10.97 -7.12 -22.69
C ILE A 135 -11.63 -8.48 -22.37
N GLY A 136 -11.05 -9.30 -21.48
CA GLY A 136 -11.50 -10.67 -21.17
C GLY A 136 -12.03 -10.87 -19.75
N TYR A 137 -12.54 -12.08 -19.50
CA TYR A 137 -12.91 -12.57 -18.16
C TYR A 137 -11.86 -13.59 -17.70
N THR A 138 -11.36 -13.42 -16.47
CA THR A 138 -10.42 -14.37 -15.86
C THR A 138 -11.08 -15.06 -14.69
N TYR A 139 -10.89 -16.39 -14.60
CA TYR A 139 -11.34 -17.17 -13.46
C TYR A 139 -10.38 -16.93 -12.27
N HIS A 140 -10.92 -16.43 -11.15
CA HIS A 140 -10.15 -16.17 -9.92
C HIS A 140 -10.52 -17.11 -8.77
N GLY A 141 -11.31 -18.15 -9.03
CA GLY A 141 -11.60 -19.24 -8.10
C GLY A 141 -12.52 -18.91 -6.92
N ALA A 142 -12.96 -17.66 -6.76
CA ALA A 142 -13.75 -17.22 -5.61
C ALA A 142 -15.13 -16.73 -6.05
N GLY A 143 -16.16 -17.55 -5.85
CA GLY A 143 -17.55 -17.13 -5.96
C GLY A 143 -17.89 -16.06 -4.91
N LYS A 144 -18.67 -15.04 -5.29
CA LYS A 144 -19.22 -14.05 -4.37
C LYS A 144 -20.73 -14.23 -4.28
N GLU A 145 -21.28 -14.12 -3.07
CA GLU A 145 -22.72 -14.10 -2.87
C GLU A 145 -23.32 -12.81 -3.43
N VAL A 146 -24.39 -12.95 -4.19
CA VAL A 146 -25.09 -11.83 -4.81
C VAL A 146 -26.35 -11.52 -4.02
N TYR A 147 -26.45 -10.29 -3.55
CA TYR A 147 -27.66 -9.77 -2.91
C TYR A 147 -28.25 -8.66 -3.78
N VAL A 148 -29.59 -8.59 -3.79
CA VAL A 148 -30.34 -7.60 -4.56
C VAL A 148 -31.42 -6.94 -3.72
N TYR A 149 -31.76 -5.71 -4.09
CA TYR A 149 -32.86 -4.97 -3.50
C TYR A 149 -33.72 -4.34 -4.61
N VAL A 150 -35.01 -4.62 -4.61
CA VAL A 150 -35.97 -4.08 -5.58
C VAL A 150 -36.46 -2.74 -5.07
N LEU A 151 -36.18 -1.66 -5.81
CA LEU A 151 -36.62 -0.30 -5.51
C LEU A 151 -37.97 0.05 -6.17
N ASP A 152 -38.28 -0.58 -7.31
CA ASP A 152 -39.51 -0.46 -8.03
C ASP A 152 -40.13 -1.85 -8.22
N PRO A 153 -41.21 -2.18 -7.53
CA PRO A 153 -41.89 -3.48 -7.67
C PRO A 153 -42.33 -3.82 -9.11
N ASP A 154 -42.65 -2.80 -9.89
CA ASP A 154 -43.17 -2.96 -11.24
C ASP A 154 -42.08 -3.01 -12.32
N PHE A 155 -40.80 -3.08 -11.91
CA PHE A 155 -39.66 -3.01 -12.84
C PHE A 155 -39.72 -4.09 -13.94
N ARG A 156 -40.28 -5.28 -13.65
CA ARG A 156 -40.41 -6.36 -14.67
C ARG A 156 -41.44 -5.99 -15.73
N GLN A 157 -42.53 -5.37 -15.37
CA GLN A 157 -43.53 -4.85 -16.32
C GLN A 157 -42.91 -3.78 -17.21
N ARG A 158 -42.13 -2.85 -16.62
CA ARG A 158 -41.43 -1.79 -17.37
C ARG A 158 -40.42 -2.34 -18.36
N ILE A 159 -39.76 -3.47 -18.02
CA ILE A 159 -38.84 -4.16 -18.91
C ILE A 159 -39.57 -5.04 -19.95
N GLY A 160 -40.84 -5.37 -19.75
CA GLY A 160 -41.58 -6.32 -20.56
C GLY A 160 -41.24 -7.78 -20.28
N CYS A 161 -40.81 -8.09 -19.05
CA CYS A 161 -40.49 -9.45 -18.62
C CYS A 161 -41.73 -10.14 -18.03
N LYS A 162 -41.88 -11.46 -18.28
CA LYS A 162 -42.91 -12.26 -17.60
C LYS A 162 -42.65 -12.29 -16.08
N PRO A 163 -43.69 -12.16 -15.23
CA PRO A 163 -43.54 -12.30 -13.80
C PRO A 163 -43.05 -13.73 -13.50
N LEU A 164 -41.99 -13.84 -12.70
CA LEU A 164 -41.58 -15.14 -12.18
C LEU A 164 -42.60 -15.61 -11.14
N LEU A 165 -42.98 -16.88 -11.18
CA LEU A 165 -43.78 -17.49 -10.14
C LEU A 165 -43.04 -17.31 -8.79
N PRO A 166 -43.75 -16.98 -7.71
CA PRO A 166 -43.11 -16.80 -6.40
C PRO A 166 -42.39 -18.07 -6.00
N LEU A 167 -41.10 -17.97 -5.71
CA LEU A 167 -40.34 -19.08 -5.11
C LEU A 167 -41.01 -19.45 -3.78
N PRO A 168 -41.18 -20.76 -3.47
CA PRO A 168 -41.71 -21.19 -2.20
C PRO A 168 -40.88 -20.58 -1.07
N ARG A 169 -41.50 -19.94 -0.11
CA ARG A 169 -40.84 -19.41 1.08
C ARG A 169 -40.17 -20.58 1.79
N PRO A 170 -38.86 -20.53 2.12
CA PRO A 170 -38.25 -21.56 2.90
C PRO A 170 -38.94 -21.59 4.26
N THR A 171 -39.55 -22.71 4.58
CA THR A 171 -40.06 -23.03 5.92
C THR A 171 -38.91 -22.92 6.91
N ARG A 172 -39.12 -22.12 7.92
CA ARG A 172 -38.18 -21.83 9.01
C ARG A 172 -37.95 -23.13 9.80
N SER A 173 -36.97 -23.93 9.41
CA SER A 173 -36.48 -25.00 10.28
C SER A 173 -35.65 -24.35 11.38
N GLN A 174 -36.16 -24.48 12.60
CA GLN A 174 -35.44 -24.14 13.82
C GLN A 174 -34.23 -25.07 13.93
N LYS A 175 -33.08 -24.68 13.40
CA LYS A 175 -31.80 -25.22 13.85
C LYS A 175 -31.35 -24.40 15.04
N LYS A 176 -31.20 -25.08 16.18
CA LYS A 176 -30.53 -24.56 17.37
C LYS A 176 -29.25 -23.86 16.96
N VAL A 177 -29.19 -22.56 17.22
CA VAL A 177 -27.98 -21.77 17.11
C VAL A 177 -27.15 -22.15 18.34
N GLU A 178 -26.10 -22.93 18.15
CA GLU A 178 -25.03 -22.99 19.13
C GLU A 178 -24.40 -21.58 19.18
N GLU A 179 -24.45 -21.00 20.38
CA GLU A 179 -23.74 -19.75 20.68
C GLU A 179 -22.24 -19.96 20.49
N LEU A 180 -21.73 -19.62 19.33
CA LEU A 180 -20.32 -19.34 19.14
C LEU A 180 -20.04 -18.01 19.84
N ALA A 181 -19.50 -18.11 21.07
CA ALA A 181 -18.95 -16.97 21.78
C ALA A 181 -17.85 -16.33 20.90
N MET A 182 -18.20 -15.25 20.24
CA MET A 182 -17.24 -14.43 19.53
C MET A 182 -16.41 -13.72 20.58
N ILE A 183 -15.20 -14.20 20.84
CA ILE A 183 -14.22 -13.50 21.68
C ILE A 183 -13.83 -12.22 20.94
N LEU A 184 -14.54 -11.16 21.24
CA LEU A 184 -14.12 -9.79 20.88
C LEU A 184 -12.84 -9.52 21.67
N ARG A 185 -11.69 -9.59 20.99
CA ARG A 185 -10.45 -9.04 21.54
C ARG A 185 -10.69 -7.55 21.72
N HIS A 186 -10.70 -7.09 22.97
CA HIS A 186 -10.70 -5.69 23.30
C HIS A 186 -9.45 -5.04 22.66
N ALA A 187 -9.66 -4.31 21.59
CA ALA A 187 -8.67 -3.34 21.17
C ALA A 187 -8.73 -2.20 22.19
N ASN A 188 -7.68 -2.04 22.97
CA ASN A 188 -7.47 -0.85 23.80
C ASN A 188 -7.17 0.33 22.86
N TRP A 189 -8.20 0.80 22.17
CA TRP A 189 -8.12 1.96 21.31
C TRP A 189 -8.93 3.09 21.93
N SER A 190 -8.26 4.19 22.26
CA SER A 190 -8.93 5.41 22.68
C SER A 190 -9.32 6.21 21.44
N PRO A 191 -10.58 6.62 21.28
CA PRO A 191 -11.01 7.51 20.19
C PRO A 191 -10.29 8.86 20.21
N ASP A 192 -9.70 9.23 21.34
CA ASP A 192 -8.96 10.49 21.52
C ASP A 192 -7.54 10.46 20.91
N LEU A 193 -7.06 9.29 20.50
CA LEU A 193 -5.73 9.11 19.86
C LEU A 193 -5.69 9.42 18.36
N VAL A 194 -6.85 9.60 17.71
CA VAL A 194 -6.88 10.12 16.33
C VAL A 194 -7.08 11.63 16.41
N PRO A 195 -6.03 12.43 16.14
CA PRO A 195 -6.19 13.87 16.11
C PRO A 195 -7.19 14.23 15.02
N TRP A 196 -8.30 14.83 15.39
CA TRP A 196 -9.28 15.39 14.49
C TRP A 196 -8.67 16.64 13.87
N VAL A 197 -8.24 16.54 12.63
CA VAL A 197 -7.86 17.72 11.86
C VAL A 197 -9.17 18.37 11.39
N LYS A 198 -9.68 19.33 12.14
CA LYS A 198 -10.72 20.25 11.67
C LYS A 198 -10.04 21.25 10.74
N LEU A 199 -10.10 21.01 9.43
CA LEU A 199 -9.63 21.99 8.45
C LEU A 199 -10.69 23.10 8.34
N THR A 200 -10.29 24.33 8.64
CA THR A 200 -11.07 25.53 8.34
C THR A 200 -10.82 25.96 6.90
N GLU A 201 -11.66 26.86 6.36
CA GLU A 201 -11.40 27.46 5.04
C GLU A 201 -10.04 28.18 5.00
N GLN A 202 -9.61 28.78 6.11
CA GLN A 202 -8.30 29.41 6.25
C GLN A 202 -7.17 28.37 6.18
N ASP A 203 -7.35 27.19 6.77
CA ASP A 203 -6.38 26.09 6.66
C ASP A 203 -6.23 25.62 5.21
N ILE A 204 -7.34 25.51 4.47
CA ILE A 204 -7.34 25.11 3.07
C ILE A 204 -6.63 26.15 2.20
N GLN A 205 -6.94 27.44 2.39
CA GLN A 205 -6.23 28.53 1.71
C GLN A 205 -4.74 28.55 2.09
N GLY A 206 -4.42 28.35 3.36
CA GLY A 206 -3.05 28.22 3.84
C GLY A 206 -2.27 27.07 3.23
N ILE A 207 -2.93 25.91 2.97
CA ILE A 207 -2.30 24.76 2.29
C ILE A 207 -1.88 25.12 0.86
N SER A 208 -2.74 25.84 0.12
CA SER A 208 -2.42 26.26 -1.25
C SER A 208 -1.23 27.22 -1.30
N GLN A 209 -1.16 28.16 -0.38
CA GLN A 209 -0.01 29.07 -0.26
C GLN A 209 1.26 28.31 0.15
N GLU A 210 1.16 27.37 1.09
CA GLU A 210 2.28 26.53 1.53
C GLU A 210 2.81 25.66 0.38
N LEU A 211 1.93 25.14 -0.48
CA LEU A 211 2.31 24.39 -1.67
C LEU A 211 3.15 25.24 -2.64
N ILE A 212 2.68 26.47 -2.93
CA ILE A 212 3.41 27.41 -3.78
C ILE A 212 4.76 27.76 -3.15
N HIS A 213 4.79 28.09 -1.85
CA HIS A 213 6.01 28.40 -1.14
C HIS A 213 6.99 27.23 -1.09
N PHE A 214 6.50 26.00 -0.89
CA PHE A 214 7.33 24.80 -0.92
C PHE A 214 7.96 24.61 -2.31
N HIS A 215 7.18 24.74 -3.38
CA HIS A 215 7.68 24.62 -4.75
C HIS A 215 8.66 25.74 -5.11
N GLN A 216 8.48 26.95 -4.57
CA GLN A 216 9.36 28.09 -4.77
C GLN A 216 10.79 27.85 -4.28
N GLN A 217 11.00 26.97 -3.30
CA GLN A 217 12.33 26.59 -2.80
C GLN A 217 13.19 25.90 -3.88
N PHE A 218 12.58 25.41 -4.95
CA PHE A 218 13.23 24.77 -6.08
C PHE A 218 13.35 25.69 -7.31
N HIS A 219 13.05 27.00 -7.17
CA HIS A 219 12.99 27.92 -8.30
C HIS A 219 14.31 27.95 -9.12
N GLU A 220 15.46 27.94 -8.46
CA GLU A 220 16.77 27.99 -9.12
C GLU A 220 17.11 26.74 -9.95
N CYS A 221 16.44 25.61 -9.68
CA CYS A 221 16.59 24.41 -10.51
C CYS A 221 15.97 24.56 -11.91
N TYR A 222 15.14 25.60 -12.12
CA TYR A 222 14.49 25.83 -13.40
C TYR A 222 15.24 26.92 -14.19
N GLY A 223 15.70 26.57 -15.37
CA GLY A 223 16.40 27.54 -16.23
C GLY A 223 15.51 28.60 -16.90
N ARG A 224 14.16 28.48 -16.75
CA ARG A 224 13.17 29.40 -17.34
C ARG A 224 11.92 29.48 -16.48
N VAL A 225 11.26 30.65 -16.51
CA VAL A 225 10.01 30.89 -15.78
C VAL A 225 8.90 29.95 -16.22
N GLU A 226 8.82 29.62 -17.52
CA GLU A 226 7.85 28.68 -18.06
C GLU A 226 8.04 27.27 -17.48
N HIS A 227 9.29 26.82 -17.28
CA HIS A 227 9.57 25.55 -16.66
C HIS A 227 9.13 25.52 -15.19
N HIS A 228 9.33 26.63 -14.46
CA HIS A 228 8.83 26.75 -13.10
C HIS A 228 7.29 26.66 -13.03
N ARG A 229 6.59 27.37 -13.96
CA ARG A 229 5.12 27.29 -14.06
C ARG A 229 4.63 25.88 -14.39
N LEU A 230 5.25 25.21 -15.39
CA LEU A 230 4.92 23.83 -15.75
C LEU A 230 5.20 22.86 -14.61
N GLY A 231 6.30 23.08 -13.88
CA GLY A 231 6.68 22.29 -12.71
C GLY A 231 5.66 22.42 -11.57
N LEU A 232 5.21 23.65 -11.26
CA LEU A 232 4.18 23.88 -10.26
C LEU A 232 2.85 23.21 -10.62
N ALA A 233 2.44 23.31 -11.89
CA ALA A 233 1.23 22.67 -12.38
C ALA A 233 1.33 21.14 -12.28
N TYR A 234 2.47 20.55 -12.66
CA TYR A 234 2.70 19.11 -12.55
C TYR A 234 2.69 18.64 -11.09
N PHE A 235 3.36 19.37 -10.22
CA PHE A 235 3.38 19.12 -8.78
C PHE A 235 1.98 19.17 -8.15
N SER A 236 1.21 20.22 -8.47
CA SER A 236 -0.18 20.37 -8.04
C SER A 236 -1.06 19.23 -8.55
N GLY A 237 -0.87 18.83 -9.80
CA GLY A 237 -1.58 17.70 -10.41
C GLY A 237 -1.32 16.37 -9.73
N LEU A 238 -0.07 16.11 -9.29
CA LEU A 238 0.25 14.90 -8.53
C LEU A 238 -0.41 14.87 -7.14
N LEU A 239 -0.61 16.02 -6.53
CA LEU A 239 -1.26 16.17 -5.23
C LEU A 239 -2.80 16.25 -5.30
N SER A 240 -3.34 16.49 -6.50
CA SER A 240 -4.78 16.63 -6.72
C SER A 240 -5.54 15.30 -6.59
N ASN A 241 -6.86 15.38 -6.64
CA ASN A 241 -7.76 14.22 -6.63
C ASN A 241 -8.03 13.63 -8.03
N LEU A 242 -7.24 13.99 -9.05
CA LEU A 242 -7.37 13.43 -10.40
C LEU A 242 -7.27 11.90 -10.38
N ASP A 243 -8.19 11.23 -11.05
CA ASP A 243 -8.18 9.76 -11.20
C ASP A 243 -6.98 9.28 -12.02
N ALA A 244 -6.62 10.01 -13.09
CA ALA A 244 -5.43 9.80 -13.89
C ALA A 244 -4.44 10.95 -13.65
N LYS A 245 -3.23 10.63 -13.22
CA LYS A 245 -2.17 11.61 -12.92
C LYS A 245 -1.06 11.51 -13.96
N SER A 246 -1.44 11.36 -15.24
CA SER A 246 -0.53 11.50 -16.36
C SER A 246 -0.52 12.93 -16.89
N VAL A 247 0.35 13.23 -17.83
CA VAL A 247 0.60 14.62 -18.30
C VAL A 247 -0.67 15.28 -18.84
N GLU A 248 -1.45 14.59 -19.66
CA GLU A 248 -2.62 15.17 -20.31
C GLU A 248 -3.71 15.58 -19.32
N PRO A 249 -4.21 14.70 -18.39
CA PRO A 249 -5.17 15.11 -17.40
C PRO A 249 -4.68 16.24 -16.47
N ILE A 250 -3.39 16.28 -16.17
CA ILE A 250 -2.80 17.35 -15.37
C ILE A 250 -2.79 18.67 -16.12
N ALA A 251 -2.38 18.67 -17.40
CA ALA A 251 -2.37 19.87 -18.22
C ALA A 251 -3.78 20.47 -18.35
N LEU A 252 -4.77 19.63 -18.67
CA LEU A 252 -6.14 20.06 -18.83
C LEU A 252 -6.78 20.58 -17.53
N ALA A 253 -6.35 20.09 -16.37
CA ALA A 253 -6.89 20.50 -15.08
C ALA A 253 -6.24 21.75 -14.49
N PHE A 254 -4.95 22.00 -14.75
CA PHE A 254 -4.15 23.04 -14.10
C PHE A 254 -3.57 24.10 -15.05
N LEU A 255 -3.66 23.87 -16.36
CA LEU A 255 -3.16 24.79 -17.37
C LEU A 255 -4.27 25.05 -18.41
N ASP A 256 -4.05 24.57 -19.64
CA ASP A 256 -4.99 24.62 -20.75
C ASP A 256 -4.67 23.50 -21.75
N ASP A 257 -5.53 23.27 -22.72
CA ASP A 257 -5.37 22.24 -23.75
C ASP A 257 -4.16 22.44 -24.65
N HIS A 258 -3.70 23.69 -24.87
CA HIS A 258 -2.49 23.99 -25.63
C HIS A 258 -1.19 23.62 -24.89
N THR A 259 -1.24 23.38 -23.59
CA THR A 259 -0.06 23.10 -22.75
C THR A 259 0.24 21.62 -22.56
N VAL A 260 -0.56 20.70 -23.08
CA VAL A 260 -0.29 19.24 -22.99
C VAL A 260 1.09 18.91 -23.57
N ARG A 261 1.37 19.36 -24.80
CA ARG A 261 2.67 19.11 -25.46
C ARG A 261 3.84 19.82 -24.78
N PRO A 262 3.76 21.09 -24.40
CA PRO A 262 4.78 21.74 -23.57
C PRO A 262 5.08 20.98 -22.27
N LEU A 263 4.08 20.49 -21.54
CA LEU A 263 4.29 19.73 -20.32
C LEU A 263 4.95 18.36 -20.58
N GLN A 264 4.62 17.69 -21.71
CA GLN A 264 5.32 16.48 -22.15
C GLN A 264 6.80 16.77 -22.45
N GLN A 265 7.10 17.88 -23.15
CA GLN A 265 8.47 18.27 -23.48
C GLN A 265 9.24 18.71 -22.23
N PHE A 266 8.59 19.38 -21.29
CA PHE A 266 9.18 19.75 -20.01
C PHE A 266 9.74 18.53 -19.25
N LEU A 267 8.99 17.42 -19.19
CA LEU A 267 9.48 16.19 -18.56
C LEU A 267 10.52 15.47 -19.44
N LYS A 268 10.37 15.48 -20.76
CA LYS A 268 11.22 14.68 -21.67
C LYS A 268 12.59 15.33 -21.94
N VAL A 269 12.61 16.61 -22.32
CA VAL A 269 13.80 17.32 -22.80
C VAL A 269 13.97 18.72 -22.22
N GLY A 270 13.09 19.14 -21.32
CA GLY A 270 13.18 20.45 -20.68
C GLY A 270 14.56 20.68 -20.06
N ARG A 271 15.11 21.88 -20.23
CA ARG A 271 16.41 22.26 -19.66
C ARG A 271 16.19 22.77 -18.25
N TRP A 272 16.14 21.86 -17.28
CA TRP A 272 16.11 22.13 -15.86
C TRP A 272 16.87 21.04 -15.11
N ASP A 273 17.47 21.44 -14.00
CA ASP A 273 18.38 20.60 -13.23
C ASP A 273 17.60 19.75 -12.23
N HIS A 274 17.36 18.48 -12.58
CA HIS A 274 16.65 17.56 -11.73
C HIS A 274 17.55 16.92 -10.67
N GLU A 275 18.86 16.89 -10.88
CA GLU A 275 19.83 16.37 -9.91
C GLU A 275 20.02 17.35 -8.76
N GLU A 276 20.13 18.66 -9.08
CA GLU A 276 20.13 19.73 -8.07
C GLU A 276 18.78 19.75 -7.31
N MET A 277 17.66 19.57 -8.01
CA MET A 277 16.35 19.48 -7.36
C MET A 277 16.28 18.32 -6.36
N GLU A 278 16.84 17.15 -6.70
CA GLU A 278 16.93 16.01 -5.80
C GLU A 278 17.82 16.32 -4.59
N THR A 279 18.95 16.98 -4.82
CA THR A 279 19.88 17.37 -3.74
C THR A 279 19.22 18.35 -2.76
N ARG A 280 18.53 19.37 -3.26
CA ARG A 280 17.75 20.31 -2.43
C ARG A 280 16.63 19.62 -1.68
N HIS A 281 15.92 18.70 -2.35
CA HIS A 281 14.91 17.88 -1.69
C HIS A 281 15.50 17.09 -0.52
N GLN A 282 16.65 16.44 -0.73
CA GLN A 282 17.34 15.68 0.31
C GLN A 282 17.73 16.58 1.50
N THR A 283 18.27 17.76 1.24
CA THR A 283 18.65 18.73 2.29
C THR A 283 17.43 19.15 3.13
N LEU A 284 16.36 19.60 2.47
CA LEU A 284 15.13 20.03 3.17
C LEU A 284 14.45 18.88 3.92
N LEU A 285 14.54 17.67 3.41
CA LEU A 285 13.98 16.50 4.07
C LEU A 285 14.84 16.10 5.28
N ALA A 286 16.16 16.21 5.17
CA ALA A 286 17.09 15.91 6.26
C ALA A 286 16.86 16.79 7.49
N ASP A 287 16.62 18.09 7.29
CA ASP A 287 16.30 19.05 8.36
C ASP A 287 15.12 18.58 9.23
N SER A 288 14.14 17.98 8.58
CA SER A 288 12.91 17.54 9.24
C SER A 288 12.97 16.11 9.77
N LEU A 289 13.74 15.22 9.13
CA LEU A 289 13.63 13.78 9.30
C LEU A 289 14.87 13.13 9.88
N SER A 290 16.07 13.73 9.69
CA SER A 290 17.33 13.14 10.15
C SER A 290 17.35 12.95 11.66
N SER A 291 17.83 11.79 12.10
CA SER A 291 17.93 11.38 13.51
C SER A 291 19.00 10.30 13.69
N PRO A 292 19.76 10.30 14.81
CA PRO A 292 20.87 9.37 15.03
C PRO A 292 20.49 7.89 14.94
N GLU A 293 19.24 7.53 15.29
CA GLU A 293 18.72 6.17 15.22
C GLU A 293 18.19 5.79 13.83
N GLY A 294 18.30 6.70 12.86
CA GLY A 294 17.69 6.57 11.56
C GLY A 294 18.18 5.38 10.74
N MET A 295 17.40 5.01 9.75
CA MET A 295 17.66 3.90 8.82
C MET A 295 17.58 4.38 7.39
N ILE A 296 18.65 4.19 6.63
CA ILE A 296 18.66 4.23 5.17
C ILE A 296 18.10 2.89 4.68
N THR A 297 17.05 2.90 3.88
CA THR A 297 16.40 1.67 3.41
C THR A 297 16.46 1.58 1.90
N VAL A 298 16.81 0.42 1.37
CA VAL A 298 16.74 0.12 -0.07
C VAL A 298 15.64 -0.89 -0.35
N ASP A 299 14.88 -0.63 -1.39
CA ASP A 299 13.88 -1.57 -1.92
C ASP A 299 13.64 -1.31 -3.42
N SER A 300 12.99 -2.26 -4.10
CA SER A 300 12.58 -2.10 -5.49
C SER A 300 11.08 -1.97 -5.62
N SER A 301 10.65 -1.19 -6.61
CA SER A 301 9.23 -1.08 -6.92
C SER A 301 8.98 -1.27 -8.41
N GLU A 302 7.96 -2.07 -8.73
CA GLU A 302 7.60 -2.41 -10.10
C GLU A 302 6.37 -1.61 -10.55
N PHE A 303 6.38 -1.28 -11.86
CA PHE A 303 5.36 -0.51 -12.56
C PHE A 303 4.88 -1.30 -13.78
N PRO A 304 3.71 -1.97 -13.70
CA PRO A 304 3.15 -2.70 -14.85
C PRO A 304 2.96 -1.81 -16.06
N LYS A 305 3.36 -2.27 -17.24
CA LYS A 305 3.20 -1.57 -18.52
C LYS A 305 2.55 -2.48 -19.56
N LYS A 306 1.62 -1.93 -20.33
CA LYS A 306 0.96 -2.69 -21.41
C LYS A 306 1.80 -2.73 -22.69
N GLY A 307 2.53 -1.66 -22.98
CA GLY A 307 3.35 -1.51 -24.20
C GLY A 307 4.81 -1.93 -23.98
N LYS A 308 5.55 -2.04 -25.08
CA LYS A 308 6.98 -2.41 -25.11
C LYS A 308 7.92 -1.21 -25.31
N GLU A 309 7.39 -0.01 -25.52
CA GLU A 309 8.15 1.17 -25.94
C GLU A 309 8.67 2.03 -24.79
N SER A 310 8.29 1.73 -23.55
CA SER A 310 8.81 2.47 -22.39
C SER A 310 10.23 2.02 -22.06
N VAL A 311 11.10 2.95 -21.70
CA VAL A 311 12.48 2.69 -21.30
C VAL A 311 12.56 1.64 -20.18
N GLY A 312 13.47 0.68 -20.27
CA GLY A 312 13.69 -0.33 -19.24
C GLY A 312 12.55 -1.36 -19.05
N VAL A 313 11.55 -1.36 -19.94
CA VAL A 313 10.47 -2.34 -19.87
C VAL A 313 10.94 -3.72 -20.31
N ALA A 314 10.57 -4.75 -19.54
CA ALA A 314 10.84 -6.16 -19.84
C ALA A 314 9.82 -7.08 -19.16
N ARG A 315 9.79 -8.35 -19.61
CA ARG A 315 9.07 -9.40 -18.87
C ARG A 315 9.92 -9.86 -17.70
N GLN A 316 9.57 -9.40 -16.52
CA GLN A 316 10.26 -9.71 -15.27
C GLN A 316 9.24 -9.92 -14.13
N TYR A 317 9.69 -10.42 -12.99
CA TYR A 317 8.80 -10.56 -11.84
C TYR A 317 8.27 -9.18 -11.42
N CYS A 318 6.96 -9.06 -11.38
CA CYS A 318 6.26 -7.85 -10.98
C CYS A 318 5.59 -8.09 -9.63
N GLY A 319 6.19 -7.62 -8.54
CA GLY A 319 5.67 -7.79 -7.17
C GLY A 319 4.25 -7.24 -7.01
N ALA A 320 3.94 -6.13 -7.69
CA ALA A 320 2.60 -5.54 -7.70
C ALA A 320 1.50 -6.46 -8.27
N LEU A 321 1.86 -7.41 -9.13
CA LEU A 321 0.96 -8.38 -9.76
C LEU A 321 1.16 -9.81 -9.22
N GLY A 322 2.20 -10.07 -8.44
CA GLY A 322 2.55 -11.38 -7.92
C GLY A 322 2.98 -12.42 -8.98
N LYS A 323 3.34 -11.98 -10.19
CA LYS A 323 3.69 -12.85 -11.33
C LYS A 323 4.73 -12.20 -12.24
N VAL A 324 5.31 -13.00 -13.15
CA VAL A 324 6.13 -12.47 -14.25
C VAL A 324 5.23 -11.79 -15.27
N ASP A 325 5.43 -10.49 -15.47
CA ASP A 325 4.66 -9.69 -16.43
C ASP A 325 5.52 -8.57 -17.00
N ASN A 326 4.98 -7.86 -18.00
CA ASN A 326 5.64 -6.73 -18.64
C ASN A 326 5.63 -5.51 -17.70
N CYS A 327 6.77 -5.11 -17.18
CA CYS A 327 6.88 -4.00 -16.24
C CYS A 327 8.24 -3.28 -16.32
N GLN A 328 8.26 -2.06 -15.81
CA GLN A 328 9.48 -1.36 -15.42
C GLN A 328 9.75 -1.65 -13.93
N SER A 329 11.00 -1.62 -13.51
CA SER A 329 11.39 -1.72 -12.12
C SER A 329 12.36 -0.60 -11.77
N GLY A 330 12.17 0.07 -10.63
CA GLY A 330 13.10 1.05 -10.08
C GLY A 330 13.70 0.55 -8.77
N VAL A 331 14.94 0.92 -8.49
CA VAL A 331 15.59 0.79 -7.18
C VAL A 331 15.47 2.13 -6.47
N PHE A 332 15.03 2.12 -5.23
CA PHE A 332 14.74 3.32 -4.44
C PHE A 332 15.50 3.28 -3.13
N ILE A 333 15.98 4.44 -2.72
CA ILE A 333 16.51 4.66 -1.38
C ILE A 333 15.52 5.53 -0.61
N GLY A 334 15.13 5.06 0.55
CA GLY A 334 14.33 5.81 1.52
C GLY A 334 15.09 6.03 2.81
N TYR A 335 14.57 6.92 3.64
CA TYR A 335 15.03 7.14 5.00
C TYR A 335 13.85 7.10 5.96
N SER A 336 14.09 6.52 7.13
CA SER A 336 13.09 6.40 8.19
C SER A 336 13.71 6.67 9.54
N SER A 337 12.99 7.37 10.40
CA SER A 337 13.36 7.65 11.80
C SER A 337 12.11 7.68 12.67
N SER A 338 12.26 7.97 13.96
CA SER A 338 11.15 8.24 14.87
C SER A 338 10.27 9.42 14.43
N LYS A 339 10.82 10.35 13.63
CA LYS A 339 10.10 11.52 13.11
C LYS A 339 9.20 11.21 11.90
N GLY A 340 9.50 10.13 11.15
CA GLY A 340 8.75 9.73 9.97
C GLY A 340 9.60 9.03 8.91
N TYR A 341 9.19 9.15 7.65
CA TYR A 341 9.84 8.48 6.51
C TYR A 341 9.72 9.31 5.23
N GLY A 342 10.64 9.09 4.28
CA GLY A 342 10.62 9.72 2.96
C GLY A 342 11.53 8.99 1.97
N LEU A 343 11.31 9.22 0.67
CA LEU A 343 12.18 8.74 -0.41
C LEU A 343 13.28 9.77 -0.66
N LEU A 344 14.50 9.31 -0.89
CA LEU A 344 15.68 10.14 -1.08
C LEU A 344 16.12 10.21 -2.54
N THR A 345 16.24 9.06 -3.18
CA THR A 345 16.69 8.92 -4.57
C THR A 345 16.16 7.64 -5.19
N SER A 346 16.25 7.54 -6.52
CA SER A 346 15.89 6.34 -7.25
C SER A 346 16.60 6.25 -8.60
N GLN A 347 16.75 5.03 -9.07
CA GLN A 347 17.25 4.76 -10.42
C GLN A 347 16.43 3.69 -11.12
N LEU A 348 16.11 3.94 -12.39
CA LEU A 348 15.41 2.97 -13.22
C LEU A 348 16.33 1.78 -13.54
N TYR A 349 15.88 0.57 -13.23
CA TYR A 349 16.59 -0.64 -13.60
C TYR A 349 16.48 -0.89 -15.11
N MET A 350 17.63 -1.06 -15.76
CA MET A 350 17.73 -1.41 -17.17
C MET A 350 18.07 -2.90 -17.29
N PRO A 351 17.14 -3.74 -17.78
CA PRO A 351 17.41 -5.16 -18.00
C PRO A 351 18.57 -5.39 -18.96
N GLN A 352 19.32 -6.47 -18.76
CA GLN A 352 20.53 -6.77 -19.54
C GLN A 352 20.29 -6.78 -21.06
N GLU A 353 19.12 -7.24 -21.50
CA GLU A 353 18.73 -7.28 -22.92
C GLU A 353 18.74 -5.89 -23.57
N TRP A 354 18.46 -4.82 -22.81
CA TRP A 354 18.47 -3.45 -23.30
C TRP A 354 19.85 -2.97 -23.74
N PHE A 355 20.95 -3.62 -23.32
CA PHE A 355 22.32 -3.29 -23.71
C PHE A 355 22.78 -4.01 -24.98
N SER A 356 21.95 -4.91 -25.55
CA SER A 356 22.22 -5.57 -26.82
C SER A 356 22.10 -4.61 -28.02
N LEU A 357 22.66 -5.01 -29.16
CA LEU A 357 22.54 -4.28 -30.41
C LEU A 357 21.09 -4.15 -30.89
N ALA A 358 20.24 -5.16 -30.63
CA ALA A 358 18.84 -5.14 -30.99
C ALA A 358 18.04 -3.99 -30.33
N TYR A 359 18.48 -3.52 -29.17
CA TYR A 359 17.87 -2.42 -28.45
C TYR A 359 18.55 -1.05 -28.68
N ALA A 360 19.59 -0.96 -29.52
CA ALA A 360 20.34 0.29 -29.73
C ALA A 360 19.43 1.45 -30.17
N LYS A 361 18.54 1.21 -31.15
CA LYS A 361 17.56 2.20 -31.61
C LYS A 361 16.64 2.63 -30.46
N ARG A 362 16.10 1.68 -29.67
CA ARG A 362 15.22 2.00 -28.52
C ARG A 362 15.92 2.84 -27.47
N ARG A 363 17.19 2.52 -27.12
CA ARG A 363 17.96 3.35 -26.18
C ARG A 363 18.07 4.79 -26.66
N LYS A 364 18.35 5.00 -27.97
CA LYS A 364 18.43 6.33 -28.60
C LYS A 364 17.06 7.04 -28.54
N ASP A 365 15.99 6.38 -28.95
CA ASP A 365 14.63 6.94 -29.02
C ASP A 365 14.08 7.30 -27.62
N THR A 366 14.49 6.54 -26.60
CA THR A 366 14.11 6.75 -25.21
C THR A 366 15.10 7.59 -24.41
N LEU A 367 16.11 8.15 -25.07
CA LEU A 367 17.10 9.05 -24.46
C LEU A 367 17.88 8.43 -23.30
N VAL A 368 18.22 7.14 -23.39
CA VAL A 368 19.10 6.48 -22.41
C VAL A 368 20.53 7.04 -22.55
N PRO A 369 21.21 7.42 -21.46
CA PRO A 369 22.60 7.90 -21.50
C PRO A 369 23.54 6.89 -22.19
N ASN A 370 24.42 7.39 -23.09
CA ASN A 370 25.31 6.52 -23.86
C ASN A 370 26.36 5.81 -22.99
N ASN A 371 26.71 6.40 -21.84
CA ASN A 371 27.68 5.87 -20.87
C ASN A 371 27.06 4.95 -19.85
N LEU A 372 25.74 4.70 -19.90
CA LEU A 372 25.09 3.79 -18.98
C LEU A 372 25.56 2.36 -19.24
N ILE A 373 26.05 1.70 -18.20
CA ILE A 373 26.45 0.29 -18.21
C ILE A 373 25.44 -0.58 -17.47
N PHE A 374 25.39 -1.85 -17.81
CA PHE A 374 24.53 -2.78 -17.11
C PHE A 374 24.97 -2.95 -15.65
N GLN A 375 24.00 -2.84 -14.76
CA GLN A 375 24.16 -3.12 -13.32
C GLN A 375 22.99 -3.99 -12.84
N THR A 376 23.30 -4.94 -11.97
CA THR A 376 22.25 -5.66 -11.24
C THR A 376 21.61 -4.75 -10.18
N LYS A 377 20.40 -5.05 -9.74
CA LYS A 377 19.74 -4.27 -8.69
C LYS A 377 20.59 -4.11 -7.41
N PRO A 378 21.28 -5.15 -6.89
CA PRO A 378 22.21 -4.99 -5.77
C PRO A 378 23.38 -4.03 -6.05
N GLN A 379 23.96 -4.06 -7.25
CA GLN A 379 25.03 -3.12 -7.62
C GLN A 379 24.53 -1.67 -7.66
N MET A 380 23.35 -1.44 -8.28
CA MET A 380 22.71 -0.12 -8.27
C MET A 380 22.42 0.36 -6.85
N ALA A 381 21.89 -0.52 -6.01
CA ALA A 381 21.59 -0.21 -4.62
C ALA A 381 22.83 0.23 -3.84
N LEU A 382 23.96 -0.46 -4.05
CA LEU A 382 25.24 -0.11 -3.41
C LEU A 382 25.75 1.27 -3.83
N VAL A 383 25.64 1.62 -5.12
CA VAL A 383 26.01 2.95 -5.63
C VAL A 383 25.16 4.01 -4.93
N LEU A 384 23.84 3.87 -5.00
CA LEU A 384 22.91 4.85 -4.41
C LEU A 384 23.07 4.98 -2.88
N ILE A 385 23.27 3.87 -2.14
CA ILE A 385 23.50 3.91 -0.70
C ILE A 385 24.80 4.68 -0.39
N LYS A 386 25.89 4.40 -1.13
CA LYS A 386 27.17 5.09 -0.92
C LYS A 386 27.07 6.59 -1.19
N GLU A 387 26.40 6.99 -2.28
CA GLU A 387 26.16 8.40 -2.60
C GLU A 387 25.39 9.12 -1.46
N ILE A 388 24.34 8.50 -0.90
CA ILE A 388 23.57 9.08 0.21
C ILE A 388 24.43 9.18 1.48
N VAL A 389 25.24 8.17 1.77
CA VAL A 389 26.13 8.19 2.94
C VAL A 389 27.26 9.22 2.79
N GLU A 390 27.86 9.35 1.59
CA GLU A 390 28.89 10.32 1.28
C GLU A 390 28.42 11.77 1.36
N LYS A 391 27.16 12.06 0.96
CA LYS A 391 26.53 13.37 1.15
C LYS A 391 26.39 13.77 2.63
N ASN A 392 26.40 12.83 3.55
CA ASN A 392 26.35 13.04 5.00
C ASN A 392 25.20 13.95 5.49
N LEU A 393 24.08 13.98 4.77
CA LEU A 393 22.90 14.77 5.14
C LEU A 393 22.03 14.06 6.20
N PHE A 394 22.01 12.74 6.16
CA PHE A 394 21.19 11.92 7.03
C PHE A 394 22.05 11.13 8.01
N ALA A 395 21.88 11.40 9.31
CA ALA A 395 22.44 10.51 10.31
C ALA A 395 21.77 9.14 10.21
N ALA A 396 22.56 8.07 10.09
CA ALA A 396 22.02 6.72 9.94
C ALA A 396 22.80 5.73 10.79
N ARG A 397 22.11 5.06 11.68
CA ARG A 397 22.64 3.92 12.45
C ARG A 397 22.45 2.60 11.71
N TRP A 398 21.47 2.56 10.78
CA TRP A 398 21.03 1.35 10.13
C TRP A 398 20.95 1.48 8.61
N ILE A 399 21.24 0.37 7.93
CA ILE A 399 20.87 0.15 6.52
C ILE A 399 19.90 -1.02 6.49
N GLY A 400 18.67 -0.76 6.02
CA GLY A 400 17.59 -1.75 5.90
C GLY A 400 17.39 -2.23 4.47
N CYS A 401 17.18 -3.53 4.25
CA CYS A 401 16.85 -4.07 2.93
C CYS A 401 15.89 -5.27 3.01
N ASP A 402 15.23 -5.55 1.89
CA ASP A 402 14.37 -6.73 1.75
C ASP A 402 15.20 -8.02 1.52
N ALA A 403 14.51 -9.16 1.37
CA ALA A 403 15.16 -10.44 1.15
C ALA A 403 15.78 -10.60 -0.24
N THR A 404 15.51 -9.69 -1.18
CA THR A 404 16.15 -9.68 -2.50
C THR A 404 17.61 -9.27 -2.37
N PHE A 405 17.85 -8.21 -1.61
CA PHE A 405 19.21 -7.70 -1.31
C PHE A 405 19.85 -8.48 -0.14
N GLY A 406 19.09 -8.75 0.92
CA GLY A 406 19.59 -9.42 2.12
C GLY A 406 19.98 -10.88 1.94
N SER A 407 19.61 -11.50 0.83
CA SER A 407 20.07 -12.86 0.48
C SER A 407 21.37 -12.88 -0.33
N ASP A 408 21.95 -11.71 -0.64
CA ASP A 408 23.21 -11.57 -1.37
C ASP A 408 24.34 -11.21 -0.41
N PRO A 409 25.23 -12.15 -0.04
CA PRO A 409 26.35 -11.88 0.86
C PRO A 409 27.31 -10.82 0.33
N ALA A 410 27.57 -10.80 -0.99
CA ALA A 410 28.49 -9.83 -1.59
C ALA A 410 27.94 -8.39 -1.47
N PHE A 411 26.63 -8.23 -1.56
CA PHE A 411 25.98 -6.96 -1.29
C PHE A 411 26.17 -6.53 0.17
N LEU A 412 25.87 -7.43 1.14
CA LEU A 412 25.98 -7.12 2.56
C LEU A 412 27.43 -6.78 2.98
N ASP A 413 28.41 -7.51 2.45
CA ASP A 413 29.84 -7.29 2.74
C ASP A 413 30.38 -5.98 2.13
N SER A 414 29.69 -5.45 1.09
CA SER A 414 30.06 -4.21 0.39
C SER A 414 29.38 -2.96 0.94
N LEU A 415 28.50 -3.09 1.92
CA LEU A 415 27.83 -1.95 2.57
C LEU A 415 28.83 -1.04 3.28
N PRO A 416 28.55 0.27 3.43
CA PRO A 416 29.40 1.21 4.13
C PRO A 416 29.74 0.74 5.55
N LYS A 417 31.03 0.80 5.90
CA LYS A 417 31.52 0.44 7.24
C LYS A 417 31.06 1.49 8.25
N GLY A 418 30.83 1.06 9.49
CA GLY A 418 30.40 1.96 10.59
C GLY A 418 28.88 2.09 10.72
N ILE A 419 28.10 1.62 9.74
CA ILE A 419 26.65 1.56 9.81
C ILE A 419 26.22 0.09 9.86
N SER A 420 25.40 -0.27 10.85
CA SER A 420 24.90 -1.63 10.97
C SER A 420 23.79 -1.90 9.94
N TYR A 421 23.74 -3.11 9.41
CA TYR A 421 22.61 -3.47 8.56
C TYR A 421 21.52 -4.27 9.31
N LEU A 422 20.29 -4.17 8.82
CA LEU A 422 19.17 -5.06 9.12
C LEU A 422 18.57 -5.57 7.80
N ALA A 423 18.95 -6.78 7.40
CA ALA A 423 18.66 -7.36 6.11
C ALA A 423 17.64 -8.50 6.25
N ASN A 424 16.45 -8.36 5.68
CA ASN A 424 15.48 -9.45 5.67
C ASN A 424 16.02 -10.64 4.87
N VAL A 425 15.71 -11.85 5.33
CA VAL A 425 16.12 -13.09 4.67
C VAL A 425 14.94 -14.03 4.47
N ARG A 426 15.06 -14.92 3.49
CA ARG A 426 14.01 -15.90 3.18
C ARG A 426 13.95 -16.99 4.26
N SER A 427 12.77 -17.53 4.50
CA SER A 427 12.53 -18.60 5.49
C SER A 427 13.39 -19.86 5.28
N LYS A 428 13.84 -20.10 4.05
CA LYS A 428 14.69 -21.24 3.66
C LYS A 428 16.20 -20.95 3.83
N THR A 429 16.58 -19.71 4.22
CA THR A 429 17.99 -19.35 4.43
C THR A 429 18.59 -20.25 5.51
N GLN A 430 19.76 -20.79 5.23
CA GLN A 430 20.47 -21.72 6.12
C GLN A 430 21.49 -21.01 6.99
N VAL A 431 21.60 -21.44 8.25
CA VAL A 431 22.54 -20.91 9.23
C VAL A 431 23.07 -22.03 10.13
N PHE A 432 24.23 -21.82 10.70
CA PHE A 432 24.81 -22.67 11.75
C PHE A 432 24.63 -21.96 13.10
N LEU A 433 24.17 -22.69 14.11
CA LEU A 433 24.08 -22.19 15.49
C LEU A 433 25.44 -22.19 16.20
N LYS A 434 26.36 -23.05 15.76
CA LYS A 434 27.76 -23.11 16.20
C LYS A 434 28.64 -23.28 14.96
N LYS A 435 29.77 -22.59 14.89
CA LYS A 435 30.69 -22.68 13.76
C LYS A 435 31.27 -24.10 13.67
N PRO A 436 31.00 -24.85 12.58
CA PRO A 436 31.55 -26.18 12.40
C PRO A 436 33.02 -26.10 12.00
N GLN A 437 33.77 -27.14 12.30
CA GLN A 437 35.13 -27.30 11.79
C GLN A 437 35.10 -27.65 10.31
N ILE A 438 35.92 -26.96 9.53
CA ILE A 438 36.03 -27.09 8.08
C ILE A 438 37.44 -27.58 7.75
N GLY A 439 37.52 -28.63 6.94
CA GLY A 439 38.81 -29.19 6.51
C GLY A 439 38.69 -29.93 5.18
N LEU A 440 39.80 -30.40 4.69
CA LEU A 440 39.79 -31.36 3.60
C LEU A 440 39.34 -32.72 4.15
N PRO A 441 38.32 -33.37 3.52
CA PRO A 441 37.94 -34.72 3.93
C PRO A 441 39.13 -35.67 3.91
N LEU A 442 39.14 -36.59 4.87
CA LEU A 442 40.14 -37.65 4.87
C LEU A 442 40.12 -38.40 3.54
N TYR A 443 41.27 -38.57 2.94
CA TYR A 443 41.38 -39.33 1.67
C TYR A 443 41.25 -40.83 1.96
N SER A 444 40.23 -41.43 1.35
CA SER A 444 39.92 -42.86 1.54
C SER A 444 40.83 -43.82 0.78
N GLY A 445 41.88 -43.32 0.13
CA GLY A 445 42.80 -44.14 -0.69
C GLY A 445 42.25 -44.47 -2.09
N LYS A 446 40.98 -44.15 -2.39
CA LYS A 446 40.35 -44.42 -3.69
C LYS A 446 39.89 -43.14 -4.38
N GLY A 447 40.17 -43.00 -5.66
CA GLY A 447 39.74 -41.86 -6.47
C GLY A 447 40.65 -40.65 -6.35
N ARG A 448 40.16 -39.47 -6.79
CA ARG A 448 40.90 -38.20 -6.76
C ARG A 448 40.93 -37.62 -5.34
N ARG A 449 42.13 -37.19 -4.88
CA ARG A 449 42.25 -36.50 -3.58
C ARG A 449 41.33 -35.31 -3.46
N PRO A 450 40.60 -35.14 -2.32
CA PRO A 450 39.72 -33.99 -2.09
C PRO A 450 40.50 -32.68 -2.19
N LYS A 451 40.04 -31.75 -3.03
CA LYS A 451 40.60 -30.41 -3.18
C LYS A 451 39.72 -29.31 -2.55
N ARG A 452 38.47 -29.63 -2.21
CA ARG A 452 37.53 -28.66 -1.65
C ARG A 452 37.33 -28.92 -0.17
N ARG A 453 37.44 -27.85 0.63
CA ARG A 453 37.07 -27.89 2.04
C ARG A 453 35.59 -28.22 2.21
N LYS A 454 35.29 -29.04 3.20
CA LYS A 454 33.91 -29.42 3.60
C LYS A 454 33.81 -29.40 5.11
N ILE A 455 32.60 -29.40 5.63
CA ILE A 455 32.34 -29.62 7.04
C ILE A 455 32.81 -31.04 7.39
N LEU A 456 33.61 -31.18 8.45
CA LEU A 456 34.13 -32.48 8.88
C LEU A 456 33.00 -33.35 9.47
N ALA A 457 33.19 -34.66 9.46
CA ALA A 457 32.22 -35.60 10.02
C ALA A 457 31.95 -35.31 11.51
N GLY A 458 30.69 -35.49 11.95
CA GLY A 458 30.27 -35.23 13.33
C GLY A 458 30.06 -33.77 13.69
N GLN A 459 30.35 -32.83 12.78
CA GLN A 459 30.15 -31.40 13.02
C GLN A 459 28.70 -30.95 12.86
N PRO A 460 28.29 -29.84 13.50
CA PRO A 460 26.93 -29.28 13.39
C PRO A 460 26.50 -29.05 11.93
N GLN A 461 25.30 -29.48 11.60
CA GLN A 461 24.71 -29.25 10.28
C GLN A 461 23.91 -27.97 10.25
N PRO A 462 23.78 -27.31 9.07
CA PRO A 462 23.01 -26.08 8.95
C PRO A 462 21.52 -26.34 9.16
N LYS A 463 20.83 -25.36 9.74
CA LYS A 463 19.36 -25.34 9.89
C LYS A 463 18.81 -24.16 9.13
N THR A 464 17.60 -24.29 8.61
CA THR A 464 16.89 -23.14 8.06
C THR A 464 16.44 -22.22 9.19
N VAL A 465 16.39 -20.90 8.92
CA VAL A 465 15.88 -19.93 9.90
C VAL A 465 14.45 -20.26 10.31
N ALA A 466 13.65 -20.85 9.40
CA ALA A 466 12.31 -21.32 9.70
C ALA A 466 12.28 -22.49 10.70
N GLN A 467 13.22 -23.43 10.62
CA GLN A 467 13.35 -24.51 11.61
C GLN A 467 13.70 -23.97 12.99
N ILE A 468 14.56 -22.94 13.05
CA ILE A 468 14.93 -22.27 14.30
C ILE A 468 13.71 -21.55 14.88
N GLY A 469 12.99 -20.75 14.09
CA GLY A 469 11.81 -20.00 14.55
C GLY A 469 10.66 -20.88 15.02
N LYS A 470 10.54 -22.10 14.51
CA LYS A 470 9.54 -23.10 14.94
C LYS A 470 10.01 -23.98 16.11
N SER A 471 11.28 -23.87 16.53
CA SER A 471 11.82 -24.68 17.59
C SER A 471 11.25 -24.29 18.95
N ARG A 472 10.91 -25.29 19.78
CA ARG A 472 10.50 -25.07 21.17
C ARG A 472 11.59 -24.47 22.04
N LYS A 473 12.86 -24.53 21.58
CA LYS A 473 14.02 -23.96 22.29
C LYS A 473 14.21 -22.47 22.02
N THR A 474 13.45 -21.89 21.07
CA THR A 474 13.50 -20.45 20.77
C THR A 474 12.73 -19.67 21.83
N VAL A 475 13.46 -18.80 22.53
CA VAL A 475 12.89 -17.92 23.55
C VAL A 475 12.32 -16.67 22.87
N TRP A 476 11.03 -16.46 23.04
CA TRP A 476 10.32 -15.31 22.51
C TRP A 476 10.01 -14.31 23.61
N GLN A 477 10.24 -13.02 23.34
CA GLN A 477 9.89 -11.92 24.22
C GLN A 477 8.84 -11.04 23.53
N SER A 478 7.72 -10.80 24.21
CA SER A 478 6.69 -9.90 23.68
C SER A 478 7.08 -8.45 23.94
N MET A 479 7.13 -7.64 22.89
CA MET A 479 7.60 -6.25 22.94
C MET A 479 6.64 -5.32 22.21
N ILE A 480 6.54 -4.07 22.69
CA ILE A 480 5.94 -2.96 21.96
C ILE A 480 7.05 -2.40 21.05
N LEU A 481 6.81 -2.45 19.75
CA LEU A 481 7.80 -2.05 18.75
C LEU A 481 7.67 -0.57 18.34
N ALA A 482 6.45 -0.07 18.27
CA ALA A 482 6.14 1.30 17.90
C ALA A 482 4.70 1.65 18.29
N GLU A 483 4.39 2.93 18.37
CA GLU A 483 3.02 3.42 18.44
C GLU A 483 2.43 3.49 17.02
N GLY A 484 1.33 2.80 16.80
CA GLY A 484 0.62 2.79 15.54
C GLY A 484 -0.68 3.59 15.61
N ALA A 485 -1.24 3.97 14.46
CA ALA A 485 -2.53 4.67 14.37
C ALA A 485 -3.72 3.90 15.00
N LYS A 486 -3.55 2.61 15.27
CA LYS A 486 -4.56 1.72 15.90
C LYS A 486 -4.12 1.23 17.28
N GLY A 487 -3.20 1.92 17.94
CA GLY A 487 -2.58 1.51 19.20
C GLY A 487 -1.20 0.87 19.03
N PRO A 488 -0.57 0.43 20.14
CA PRO A 488 0.80 -0.06 20.14
C PRO A 488 0.96 -1.30 19.26
N ILE A 489 1.95 -1.27 18.38
CA ILE A 489 2.34 -2.41 17.53
C ILE A 489 3.14 -3.38 18.40
N ARG A 490 2.55 -4.53 18.72
CA ARG A 490 3.19 -5.59 19.49
C ARG A 490 3.64 -6.71 18.58
N ALA A 491 4.78 -7.30 18.89
CA ALA A 491 5.23 -8.54 18.29
C ALA A 491 6.08 -9.34 19.28
N ASP A 492 6.17 -10.64 19.04
CA ASP A 492 7.12 -11.46 19.76
C ASP A 492 8.45 -11.46 18.99
N ILE A 493 9.51 -11.19 19.69
CA ILE A 493 10.87 -11.09 19.17
C ILE A 493 11.74 -12.19 19.76
N ALA A 494 12.56 -12.80 18.92
CA ALA A 494 13.63 -13.68 19.35
C ALA A 494 14.90 -13.35 18.57
N CYS A 495 16.04 -13.30 19.25
CA CYS A 495 17.35 -13.05 18.65
C CYS A 495 18.35 -14.11 19.09
N LEU A 496 19.23 -14.48 18.18
CA LEU A 496 20.38 -15.34 18.49
C LEU A 496 21.54 -15.05 17.52
N ARG A 497 22.75 -15.32 17.98
CA ARG A 497 23.96 -15.26 17.14
C ARG A 497 24.04 -16.52 16.28
N VAL A 498 24.24 -16.35 14.99
CA VAL A 498 24.33 -17.43 14.01
C VAL A 498 25.43 -17.17 12.99
N PHE A 499 25.92 -18.22 12.35
CA PHE A 499 26.82 -18.13 11.20
C PHE A 499 26.00 -18.42 9.92
N PRO A 500 25.74 -17.40 9.05
CA PRO A 500 25.06 -17.63 7.79
C PRO A 500 25.79 -18.65 6.93
N ALA A 501 25.06 -19.50 6.21
CA ALA A 501 25.64 -20.43 5.28
C ALA A 501 25.80 -19.80 3.90
N HIS A 502 27.01 -19.80 3.36
CA HIS A 502 27.28 -19.47 1.96
C HIS A 502 27.63 -20.77 1.20
N GLY A 503 26.81 -21.14 0.25
CA GLY A 503 26.86 -22.48 -0.33
C GLY A 503 26.55 -23.55 0.73
N ARG A 504 27.57 -24.31 1.14
CA ARG A 504 27.44 -25.33 2.21
C ARG A 504 28.34 -25.04 3.40
N LEU A 505 29.03 -23.92 3.41
CA LEU A 505 30.01 -23.56 4.43
C LEU A 505 29.52 -22.36 5.26
N PRO A 506 29.89 -22.27 6.55
CA PRO A 506 29.56 -21.09 7.36
C PRO A 506 30.40 -19.89 6.93
N GLN A 507 29.82 -18.68 7.07
CA GLN A 507 30.59 -17.44 7.04
C GLN A 507 31.52 -17.36 8.23
N GLU A 508 32.59 -16.54 8.11
CA GLU A 508 33.61 -16.40 9.15
C GLU A 508 33.10 -15.73 10.42
N THR A 509 32.25 -14.71 10.25
CA THR A 509 31.70 -13.90 11.34
C THR A 509 30.27 -14.29 11.68
N ALA A 510 29.96 -14.28 12.98
CA ALA A 510 28.60 -14.46 13.45
C ALA A 510 27.80 -13.15 13.28
N VAL A 511 26.53 -13.29 12.92
CA VAL A 511 25.59 -12.18 12.84
C VAL A 511 24.39 -12.46 13.75
N TRP A 512 23.62 -11.43 14.05
CA TRP A 512 22.32 -11.59 14.68
C TRP A 512 21.31 -12.17 13.69
N LEU A 513 20.57 -13.18 14.11
CA LEU A 513 19.32 -13.61 13.51
C LEU A 513 18.19 -13.04 14.35
N LEU A 514 17.55 -11.99 13.84
CA LEU A 514 16.34 -11.43 14.42
C LEU A 514 15.13 -12.16 13.82
N MET A 515 14.26 -12.65 14.68
CA MET A 515 12.99 -13.27 14.30
C MET A 515 11.85 -12.47 14.93
N ARG A 516 10.90 -12.04 14.12
CA ARG A 516 9.73 -11.28 14.53
C ARG A 516 8.47 -12.05 14.17
N ARG A 517 7.71 -12.45 15.18
CA ARG A 517 6.41 -13.11 15.01
C ARG A 517 5.30 -12.09 15.19
N THR A 518 4.51 -11.91 14.13
CA THR A 518 3.35 -11.03 14.09
C THR A 518 2.14 -11.69 14.77
N PRO A 519 1.10 -10.93 15.19
CA PRO A 519 -0.08 -11.49 15.88
C PRO A 519 -0.84 -12.55 15.07
N ASP A 520 -0.74 -12.53 13.74
CA ASP A 520 -1.28 -13.55 12.82
C ASP A 520 -0.43 -14.83 12.73
N GLY A 521 0.66 -14.90 13.51
CA GLY A 521 1.54 -16.06 13.60
C GLY A 521 2.62 -16.15 12.53
N GLN A 522 2.71 -15.19 11.58
CA GLN A 522 3.79 -15.15 10.61
C GLN A 522 5.12 -14.78 11.28
N ILE A 523 6.21 -15.44 10.85
CA ILE A 523 7.55 -15.12 11.34
C ILE A 523 8.35 -14.49 10.20
N LYS A 524 8.84 -13.28 10.41
CA LYS A 524 9.81 -12.59 9.56
C LYS A 524 11.21 -12.77 10.13
N TYR A 525 12.19 -12.91 9.25
CA TYR A 525 13.59 -13.20 9.59
C TYR A 525 14.48 -12.12 9.03
N ALA A 526 15.46 -11.66 9.82
CA ALA A 526 16.45 -10.69 9.37
C ALA A 526 17.83 -11.02 9.96
N PHE A 527 18.88 -10.72 9.21
CA PHE A 527 20.26 -10.71 9.70
C PHE A 527 20.68 -9.29 10.06
N SER A 528 21.56 -9.17 11.05
CA SER A 528 22.24 -7.92 11.39
C SER A 528 23.68 -8.16 11.82
N ASN A 529 24.59 -7.29 11.34
CA ASN A 529 25.98 -7.24 11.77
C ASN A 529 26.21 -6.32 12.96
N ALA A 530 25.15 -5.89 13.64
CA ALA A 530 25.25 -5.07 14.83
C ALA A 530 26.17 -5.73 15.89
N PRO A 531 26.86 -4.92 16.72
CA PRO A 531 27.71 -5.42 17.82
C PRO A 531 26.99 -6.44 18.69
N GLU A 532 27.75 -7.30 19.37
CA GLU A 532 27.20 -8.35 20.21
C GLU A 532 26.48 -7.81 21.43
N GLU A 533 26.91 -6.64 21.90
CA GLU A 533 26.33 -5.90 23.03
C GLU A 533 25.04 -5.13 22.67
N MET A 534 24.61 -5.15 21.40
CA MET A 534 23.42 -4.44 20.95
C MET A 534 22.17 -4.92 21.68
N PRO A 535 21.45 -4.02 22.38
CA PRO A 535 20.22 -4.38 23.08
C PRO A 535 19.17 -4.95 22.14
N LEU A 536 18.45 -5.98 22.61
CA LEU A 536 17.36 -6.58 21.85
C LEU A 536 16.28 -5.55 21.48
N SER A 537 15.99 -4.60 22.36
CA SER A 537 15.03 -3.52 22.12
C SER A 537 15.41 -2.65 20.93
N GLU A 538 16.71 -2.37 20.73
CA GLU A 538 17.18 -1.57 19.59
C GLU A 538 17.08 -2.35 18.27
N LEU A 539 17.46 -3.63 18.26
CA LEU A 539 17.27 -4.50 17.09
C LEU A 539 15.80 -4.65 16.73
N ALA A 540 14.94 -4.78 17.74
CA ALA A 540 13.51 -4.87 17.57
C ALA A 540 12.92 -3.57 16.99
N HIS A 541 13.33 -2.41 17.53
CA HIS A 541 12.93 -1.09 17.03
C HIS A 541 13.40 -0.86 15.59
N ALA A 542 14.68 -1.15 15.29
CA ALA A 542 15.22 -1.05 13.93
C ALA A 542 14.37 -1.85 12.91
N SER A 543 13.81 -3.00 13.32
CA SER A 543 12.96 -3.81 12.44
C SER A 543 11.65 -3.11 12.01
N THR A 544 11.25 -2.05 12.70
CA THR A 544 10.07 -1.25 12.34
C THR A 544 10.39 -0.14 11.36
N LEU A 545 11.60 0.42 11.44
CA LEU A 545 12.03 1.51 10.56
C LEU A 545 12.05 1.11 9.09
N ARG A 546 12.38 -0.16 8.79
CA ARG A 546 12.38 -0.67 7.42
C ARG A 546 11.01 -0.53 6.71
N TRP A 547 9.93 -0.58 7.48
CA TRP A 547 8.58 -0.47 6.92
C TRP A 547 8.28 0.91 6.29
N GLY A 548 9.03 1.96 6.65
CA GLY A 548 8.82 3.30 6.13
C GLY A 548 8.91 3.40 4.60
N ILE A 549 9.80 2.64 3.94
CA ILE A 549 9.89 2.65 2.48
C ILE A 549 8.68 1.97 1.82
N GLU A 550 8.15 0.90 2.42
CA GLU A 550 6.92 0.24 1.95
C GLU A 550 5.73 1.22 2.02
N GLN A 551 5.66 2.01 3.09
CA GLN A 551 4.65 3.06 3.24
C GLN A 551 4.83 4.18 2.22
N CYS A 552 6.06 4.60 1.91
CA CYS A 552 6.33 5.54 0.82
C CYS A 552 5.79 5.03 -0.52
N PHE A 553 5.94 3.74 -0.81
CA PHE A 553 5.41 3.16 -2.04
C PHE A 553 3.87 3.09 -2.04
N GLU A 554 3.26 2.76 -0.92
CA GLU A 554 1.81 2.76 -0.77
C GLU A 554 1.25 4.17 -0.98
N ASP A 555 1.80 5.17 -0.28
CA ASP A 555 1.40 6.57 -0.38
C ASP A 555 1.69 7.13 -1.79
N GLY A 556 2.87 6.83 -2.35
CA GLY A 556 3.28 7.25 -3.69
C GLY A 556 2.36 6.71 -4.79
N LYS A 557 2.04 5.43 -4.75
CA LYS A 557 1.13 4.80 -5.73
C LYS A 557 -0.33 5.18 -5.48
N GLY A 558 -0.73 5.35 -4.24
CA GLY A 558 -2.09 5.69 -3.83
C GLY A 558 -2.45 7.15 -4.06
N TYR A 559 -1.59 8.07 -3.63
CA TYR A 559 -1.91 9.49 -3.56
C TYR A 559 -1.20 10.36 -4.60
N THR A 560 0.06 10.08 -4.93
CA THR A 560 0.88 10.98 -5.77
C THR A 560 1.09 10.48 -7.20
N GLY A 561 0.42 9.41 -7.60
CA GLY A 561 0.46 8.93 -8.98
C GLY A 561 1.77 8.29 -9.41
N MET A 562 2.62 7.81 -8.48
CA MET A 562 3.92 7.20 -8.73
C MET A 562 3.94 6.13 -9.84
N GLY A 563 2.85 5.39 -10.02
CA GLY A 563 2.70 4.36 -11.05
C GLY A 563 1.81 4.75 -12.24
N LYS A 564 1.27 5.98 -12.27
CA LYS A 564 0.27 6.41 -13.25
C LYS A 564 0.81 7.21 -14.44
N TYR A 565 2.11 7.28 -14.59
CA TYR A 565 2.76 7.98 -15.70
C TYR A 565 2.69 7.19 -17.01
N GLU A 566 2.67 7.92 -18.14
CA GLU A 566 2.60 7.37 -19.50
C GLU A 566 3.82 7.72 -20.37
N HIS A 567 4.70 8.59 -19.90
CA HIS A 567 5.94 8.93 -20.62
C HIS A 567 6.87 7.72 -20.74
N ARG A 568 7.72 7.73 -21.78
CA ARG A 568 8.50 6.56 -22.20
C ARG A 568 10.01 6.74 -22.10
N SER A 569 10.50 7.98 -21.89
CA SER A 569 11.93 8.29 -21.93
C SER A 569 12.60 8.18 -20.57
N TRP A 570 13.91 7.96 -20.57
CA TRP A 570 14.76 7.91 -19.38
C TRP A 570 14.68 9.20 -18.55
N PRO A 571 14.89 10.40 -19.11
CA PRO A 571 14.82 11.62 -18.30
C PRO A 571 13.44 11.84 -17.69
N ALA A 572 12.37 11.55 -18.45
CA ALA A 572 11.02 11.78 -17.95
C ALA A 572 10.66 10.84 -16.79
N TRP A 573 11.20 9.62 -16.75
CA TRP A 573 11.00 8.73 -15.63
C TRP A 573 11.64 9.28 -14.34
N HIS A 574 12.91 9.70 -14.39
CA HIS A 574 13.62 10.24 -13.22
C HIS A 574 12.98 11.54 -12.75
N ARG A 575 12.65 12.44 -13.67
CA ARG A 575 11.96 13.70 -13.38
C ARG A 575 10.59 13.50 -12.74
N HIS A 576 9.83 12.52 -13.21
CA HIS A 576 8.57 12.15 -12.58
C HIS A 576 8.79 11.66 -11.14
N MET A 577 9.78 10.78 -10.91
CA MET A 577 10.06 10.26 -9.56
C MET A 577 10.45 11.37 -8.58
N ILE A 578 11.24 12.36 -9.02
CA ILE A 578 11.56 13.53 -8.19
C ILE A 578 10.30 14.29 -7.81
N TYR A 579 9.39 14.56 -8.73
CA TYR A 579 8.11 15.20 -8.40
C TYR A 579 7.25 14.36 -7.43
N VAL A 580 7.29 13.05 -7.54
CA VAL A 580 6.66 12.14 -6.57
C VAL A 580 7.30 12.30 -5.19
N PHE A 581 8.64 12.40 -5.10
CA PHE A 581 9.33 12.62 -3.83
C PHE A 581 8.97 13.96 -3.20
N LEU A 582 8.93 15.04 -4.00
CA LEU A 582 8.47 16.35 -3.55
C LEU A 582 7.04 16.30 -3.04
N ALA A 583 6.15 15.58 -3.74
CA ALA A 583 4.76 15.43 -3.32
C ALA A 583 4.62 14.67 -2.00
N LEU A 584 5.37 13.58 -1.81
CA LEU A 584 5.42 12.84 -0.54
C LEU A 584 6.01 13.70 0.58
N HIS A 585 7.07 14.46 0.30
CA HIS A 585 7.67 15.38 1.28
C HIS A 585 6.68 16.47 1.70
N PHE A 586 5.96 17.07 0.76
CA PHE A 586 4.93 18.06 1.07
C PHE A 586 3.82 17.47 1.96
N LEU A 587 3.33 16.27 1.65
CA LEU A 587 2.35 15.55 2.48
C LEU A 587 2.91 15.27 3.89
N PHE A 588 4.18 14.92 4.00
CA PHE A 588 4.85 14.75 5.28
C PHE A 588 4.90 16.04 6.09
N ARG A 589 5.23 17.18 5.48
CA ARG A 589 5.22 18.52 6.12
C ARG A 589 3.82 18.87 6.63
N LEU A 590 2.79 18.69 5.83
CA LEU A 590 1.41 18.90 6.25
C LEU A 590 1.04 18.03 7.45
N ARG A 591 1.44 16.76 7.45
CA ARG A 591 1.22 15.85 8.57
C ARG A 591 1.88 16.35 9.86
N LEU A 592 3.10 16.86 9.79
CA LEU A 592 3.80 17.44 10.94
C LEU A 592 3.10 18.69 11.46
N ARG A 593 2.68 19.59 10.55
CA ARG A 593 1.95 20.82 10.89
C ARG A 593 0.66 20.50 11.65
N PHE A 594 -0.16 19.62 11.10
CA PHE A 594 -1.45 19.28 11.72
C PHE A 594 -1.31 18.46 13.00
N LYS A 595 -0.25 17.68 13.14
CA LYS A 595 0.05 16.97 14.39
C LYS A 595 0.41 17.96 15.51
N LYS A 596 1.13 19.03 15.22
CA LYS A 596 1.45 20.09 16.21
C LYS A 596 0.20 20.84 16.66
N ASN A 597 -0.71 21.18 15.76
CA ASN A 597 -1.93 21.90 16.07
C ASN A 597 -2.87 21.09 16.98
N SER A 598 -2.93 19.75 16.81
CA SER A 598 -3.75 18.88 17.66
C SER A 598 -3.22 18.72 19.09
N SER A 599 -1.93 19.01 19.33
CA SER A 599 -1.34 18.94 20.67
C SER A 599 -1.38 20.29 21.43
N ALA A 600 -1.62 21.40 20.72
CA ALA A 600 -1.68 22.74 21.33
C ALA A 600 -3.06 23.08 21.92
N ASP A 601 -4.13 22.43 21.46
CA ASP A 601 -5.52 22.68 21.88
C ASP A 601 -6.06 21.67 22.92
N ALA A 602 -5.22 20.81 23.48
CA ALA A 602 -5.63 19.96 24.60
C ALA A 602 -5.53 20.78 25.90
N PRO A 603 -6.64 21.17 26.55
CA PRO A 603 -6.57 21.82 27.84
C PRO A 603 -5.87 20.87 28.83
N ALA A 604 -4.93 21.40 29.60
CA ALA A 604 -4.30 20.70 30.71
C ALA A 604 -5.40 20.35 31.73
N GLY A 605 -5.96 19.12 31.56
CA GLY A 605 -6.88 18.58 32.53
C GLY A 605 -6.13 18.16 33.79
N PRO A 606 -6.74 18.29 34.98
CA PRO A 606 -6.09 17.95 36.25
C PRO A 606 -5.73 16.45 36.26
N GLN A 607 -4.55 16.15 36.77
CA GLN A 607 -4.08 14.79 37.05
C GLN A 607 -5.14 14.05 37.89
N ALA A 608 -5.93 13.19 37.25
CA ALA A 608 -6.86 12.31 37.93
C ALA A 608 -6.14 11.05 38.37
N ASP A 609 -6.20 10.83 39.66
CA ASP A 609 -5.73 9.69 40.41
C ASP A 609 -6.20 8.34 39.79
N CYS A 610 -5.25 7.48 39.44
CA CYS A 610 -5.47 6.17 38.80
C CYS A 610 -6.07 5.16 39.78
N ARG A 611 -7.32 5.33 40.21
CA ARG A 611 -8.09 4.27 40.92
C ARG A 611 -9.53 4.24 40.45
N ARG A 612 -9.83 3.23 39.60
CA ARG A 612 -11.11 2.78 39.05
C ARG A 612 -11.67 3.59 37.89
N PRO A 613 -11.87 2.95 36.72
CA PRO A 613 -12.66 3.53 35.65
C PRO A 613 -14.15 3.50 36.06
N PRO A 614 -14.93 4.57 35.79
CA PRO A 614 -16.37 4.54 35.93
C PRO A 614 -16.99 3.61 34.87
N SER A 615 -18.02 2.90 35.25
CA SER A 615 -18.84 2.03 34.41
C SER A 615 -19.46 2.82 33.24
N PRO A 616 -19.33 2.38 31.96
CA PRO A 616 -19.86 3.11 30.82
C PRO A 616 -21.33 2.81 30.48
N PHE A 617 -22.16 2.38 31.45
CA PHE A 617 -23.53 1.90 31.21
C PHE A 617 -24.64 2.71 31.87
N ALA A 618 -24.48 3.97 32.14
CA ALA A 618 -25.59 4.85 32.48
C ALA A 618 -25.64 6.00 31.44
N ASP A 619 -26.74 6.10 30.69
CA ASP A 619 -27.13 7.15 29.72
C ASP A 619 -26.99 6.88 28.21
N LEU A 620 -27.35 5.72 27.71
CA LEU A 620 -27.54 5.50 26.27
C LEU A 620 -28.91 4.90 25.87
N THR A 621 -29.96 5.08 26.69
CA THR A 621 -31.33 4.65 26.36
C THR A 621 -32.19 5.75 25.69
N GLY A 622 -31.65 6.90 25.40
CA GLY A 622 -32.37 8.02 24.78
C GLY A 622 -31.73 8.56 23.52
N SER A 623 -32.23 8.18 22.38
CA SER A 623 -32.21 8.81 21.06
C SER A 623 -31.53 8.06 19.92
N ASN A 624 -32.21 7.03 19.44
CA ASN A 624 -31.93 6.39 18.14
C ASN A 624 -32.47 7.22 16.93
N ARG A 625 -32.72 8.52 17.09
CA ARG A 625 -33.44 9.30 16.06
C ARG A 625 -32.60 10.20 15.17
N ASN A 626 -31.30 10.36 15.39
CA ASN A 626 -30.50 11.37 14.64
C ASN A 626 -29.32 10.78 13.87
N CYS A 627 -29.55 9.76 13.04
CA CYS A 627 -28.57 9.36 12.04
C CYS A 627 -28.94 10.05 10.71
N GLN A 628 -28.12 11.00 10.26
CA GLN A 628 -28.29 11.68 8.97
C GLN A 628 -27.35 11.09 7.92
N VAL A 629 -27.86 10.93 6.71
CA VAL A 629 -27.07 10.53 5.54
C VAL A 629 -26.88 11.74 4.64
N SER A 630 -25.65 12.14 4.39
CA SER A 630 -25.31 13.25 3.50
C SER A 630 -24.61 12.79 2.23
N TYR A 631 -24.75 13.57 1.18
CA TYR A 631 -24.04 13.39 -0.08
C TYR A 631 -22.63 13.96 0.04
N ALA A 632 -21.64 13.23 -0.47
CA ALA A 632 -20.27 13.71 -0.64
C ALA A 632 -19.93 13.70 -2.15
N PRO A 633 -19.45 14.81 -2.72
CA PRO A 633 -19.13 14.94 -4.13
C PRO A 633 -18.01 14.01 -4.63
#